data_1258350a416b15194a4da597dc30499c
#
_entry.id   1258350a416b15194a4da597dc30499c
#
_cell.length_a   1.000
_cell.length_b   1.000
_cell.length_c   1.000
_cell.angle_alpha   90.00
_cell.angle_beta   90.00
_cell.angle_gamma   90.00
#
_symmetry.space_group_name_H-M   'P 1'
#
loop_
_entity.id
_entity.type
_entity.pdbx_description
1 polymer ?
#
loop_
_entity_poly.entity_id
_entity_poly.type
_entity_poly.pdbx_seq_one_letter_code
_entity_poly.pdbx_strand_id
1 'polypeptide(L)'
;MKTKFNRFYYKPLPENLYINKSKIEGYGIFANDNLKKDLDLGTTHIKVPMIIGLIRTPLGGFINHSEKPICYLSVIHDWDDYIVYNVFTMKTIKKNEEIVLEYGR
;
A
#
# COMPACT_ATOMS: atom_id res chain seq x y z
N MET A 1 -19.69 20.40 15.09
CA MET A 1 -18.76 19.53 15.79
C MET A 1 -18.43 18.29 15.00
N LYS A 2 -19.43 17.58 14.62
CA LYS A 2 -19.20 16.35 13.89
C LYS A 2 -18.45 16.58 12.60
N THR A 3 -18.75 17.66 11.92
CA THR A 3 -18.06 17.97 10.69
C THR A 3 -16.58 18.12 10.90
N LYS A 4 -16.20 18.72 12.02
CA LYS A 4 -14.79 18.87 12.32
C LYS A 4 -14.11 17.53 12.46
N PHE A 5 -14.71 16.63 13.21
CA PHE A 5 -14.13 15.33 13.40
C PHE A 5 -14.05 14.57 12.09
N ASN A 6 -15.08 14.70 11.27
CA ASN A 6 -15.07 14.03 9.97
C ASN A 6 -13.94 14.50 9.09
N ARG A 7 -13.58 15.78 9.15
CA ARG A 7 -12.49 16.30 8.35
C ARG A 7 -11.16 15.69 8.74
N PHE A 8 -11.01 15.34 9.99
CA PHE A 8 -9.76 14.80 10.48
C PHE A 8 -9.81 13.29 10.68
N TYR A 9 -10.86 12.68 10.17
CA TYR A 9 -10.99 11.26 10.26
C TYR A 9 -9.87 10.59 9.46
N TYR A 10 -9.07 9.79 10.15
CA TYR A 10 -7.94 9.11 9.55
C TYR A 10 -8.40 7.81 8.88
N LYS A 11 -8.07 7.67 7.61
CA LYS A 11 -8.35 6.43 6.88
C LYS A 11 -7.03 5.73 6.62
N PRO A 12 -6.77 4.63 7.33
CA PRO A 12 -5.49 3.92 7.14
C PRO A 12 -5.33 3.31 5.77
N LEU A 13 -6.42 3.06 5.06
CA LEU A 13 -6.38 2.50 3.72
C LEU A 13 -7.29 3.29 2.79
N PRO A 14 -6.95 3.34 1.49
CA PRO A 14 -7.88 3.86 0.50
C PRO A 14 -9.16 3.04 0.47
N GLU A 15 -10.24 3.62 -0.04
CA GLU A 15 -11.53 2.95 -0.07
C GLU A 15 -11.55 1.74 -0.99
N ASN A 16 -10.63 1.68 -1.94
CA ASN A 16 -10.57 0.57 -2.88
C ASN A 16 -9.76 -0.61 -2.36
N LEU A 17 -9.32 -0.56 -1.10
CA LEU A 17 -8.56 -1.64 -0.46
C LEU A 17 -9.17 -2.00 0.88
N TYR A 18 -8.96 -3.24 1.32
CA TYR A 18 -9.38 -3.66 2.66
C TYR A 18 -8.42 -4.73 3.18
N ILE A 19 -8.45 -4.94 4.49
CA ILE A 19 -7.61 -5.92 5.17
C ILE A 19 -8.45 -7.17 5.46
N ASN A 20 -7.88 -8.34 5.21
CA ASN A 20 -8.54 -9.59 5.54
C ASN A 20 -7.47 -10.67 5.74
N LYS A 21 -7.88 -11.82 6.19
CA LYS A 21 -6.98 -12.94 6.37
C LYS A 21 -6.41 -13.35 5.02
N SER A 22 -5.11 -13.61 5.00
CA SER A 22 -4.39 -13.97 3.80
C SER A 22 -4.13 -15.46 3.75
N LYS A 23 -4.12 -16.03 2.55
CA LYS A 23 -3.68 -17.42 2.39
C LYS A 23 -2.17 -17.53 2.40
N ILE A 24 -1.49 -16.40 2.27
CA ILE A 24 -0.03 -16.38 2.27
C ILE A 24 0.49 -16.33 3.69
N GLU A 25 0.10 -15.31 4.43
CA GLU A 25 0.55 -15.16 5.80
C GLU A 25 -0.32 -14.13 6.52
N GLY A 26 -0.81 -14.49 7.70
CA GLY A 26 -1.54 -13.58 8.58
C GLY A 26 -2.64 -12.83 7.87
N TYR A 27 -2.56 -11.50 7.92
CA TYR A 27 -3.49 -10.61 7.25
C TYR A 27 -2.83 -10.01 6.03
N GLY A 28 -3.62 -9.68 5.03
CA GLY A 28 -3.14 -9.06 3.81
C GLY A 28 -4.05 -7.96 3.35
N ILE A 29 -3.67 -7.32 2.26
CA ILE A 29 -4.42 -6.24 1.63
C ILE A 29 -5.15 -6.82 0.42
N PHE A 30 -6.42 -6.50 0.30
CA PHE A 30 -7.26 -7.03 -0.79
C PHE A 30 -7.93 -5.90 -1.54
N ALA A 31 -8.19 -6.13 -2.83
CA ALA A 31 -8.90 -5.18 -3.66
C ALA A 31 -10.37 -5.15 -3.27
N ASN A 32 -10.89 -3.96 -2.99
CA ASN A 32 -12.31 -3.77 -2.66
C ASN A 32 -13.12 -3.38 -3.89
N ASP A 33 -12.50 -3.42 -5.05
CA ASP A 33 -13.10 -3.07 -6.32
C ASP A 33 -12.22 -3.62 -7.43
N ASN A 34 -12.70 -3.58 -8.67
CA ASN A 34 -11.84 -3.88 -9.81
C ASN A 34 -10.88 -2.72 -10.01
N LEU A 35 -9.61 -3.03 -10.16
CA LEU A 35 -8.56 -2.02 -10.25
C LEU A 35 -7.90 -2.06 -11.62
N LYS A 36 -7.62 -0.89 -12.16
CA LYS A 36 -6.95 -0.76 -13.45
C LYS A 36 -5.46 -0.99 -13.30
N LYS A 37 -4.79 -1.28 -14.41
CA LYS A 37 -3.34 -1.37 -14.45
C LYS A 37 -2.73 0.01 -14.21
N ASP A 38 -1.58 0.03 -13.55
CA ASP A 38 -0.80 1.25 -13.26
C ASP A 38 -1.55 2.25 -12.38
N LEU A 39 -2.42 1.75 -11.53
CA LEU A 39 -3.14 2.56 -10.58
C LEU A 39 -2.32 2.73 -9.30
N ASP A 40 -2.21 3.96 -8.84
CA ASP A 40 -1.54 4.28 -7.58
C ASP A 40 -2.45 3.90 -6.43
N LEU A 41 -2.02 2.95 -5.60
CA LEU A 41 -2.80 2.48 -4.47
C LEU A 41 -2.44 3.18 -3.15
N GLY A 42 -1.40 3.99 -3.16
CA GLY A 42 -1.03 4.76 -1.97
C GLY A 42 0.37 4.47 -1.48
N THR A 43 0.76 5.22 -0.46
CA THR A 43 2.10 5.15 0.11
C THR A 43 2.24 3.92 1.00
N THR A 44 3.29 3.15 0.78
CA THR A 44 3.61 2.00 1.62
C THR A 44 4.61 2.34 2.71
N HIS A 45 5.62 3.13 2.37
CA HIS A 45 6.61 3.51 3.36
C HIS A 45 7.38 4.75 2.93
N ILE A 46 8.03 5.35 3.90
CA ILE A 46 8.84 6.54 3.71
C ILE A 46 10.21 6.24 4.29
N LYS A 47 11.24 6.48 3.49
CA LYS A 47 12.63 6.31 3.92
C LYS A 47 13.19 7.67 4.28
N VAL A 48 13.67 7.80 5.52
CA VAL A 48 14.26 9.04 6.00
C VAL A 48 15.74 8.80 6.18
N PRO A 49 16.61 9.40 5.36
CA PRO A 49 18.04 9.08 5.39
C PRO A 49 18.70 9.31 6.74
N MET A 50 18.23 10.27 7.51
CA MET A 50 18.83 10.59 8.80
C MET A 50 18.38 9.67 9.92
N ILE A 51 17.43 8.79 9.64
CA ILE A 51 16.87 7.87 10.63
C ILE A 51 17.12 6.45 10.16
N ILE A 52 17.52 5.59 11.09
CA ILE A 52 17.70 4.17 10.76
C ILE A 52 16.32 3.54 10.64
N GLY A 53 16.05 2.92 9.49
CA GLY A 53 14.82 2.21 9.26
C GLY A 53 13.83 2.97 8.41
N LEU A 54 12.63 2.42 8.32
CA LEU A 54 11.58 2.93 7.46
C LEU A 54 10.35 3.28 8.29
N ILE A 55 9.63 4.29 7.84
CA ILE A 55 8.32 4.60 8.40
C ILE A 55 7.29 3.90 7.50
N ARG A 56 6.53 2.96 8.06
CA ARG A 56 5.54 2.22 7.29
C ARG A 56 4.14 2.74 7.56
N THR A 57 3.35 2.79 6.49
CA THR A 57 1.92 3.03 6.61
C THR A 57 1.22 1.69 6.88
N PRO A 58 -0.05 1.70 7.27
CA PRO A 58 -0.80 0.44 7.38
C PRO A 58 -0.79 -0.36 6.10
N LEU A 59 -0.87 0.31 4.94
CA LEU A 59 -0.78 -0.38 3.66
C LEU A 59 0.53 -1.14 3.55
N GLY A 60 1.64 -0.47 3.83
CA GLY A 60 2.95 -1.11 3.75
C GLY A 60 3.17 -2.18 4.81
N GLY A 61 2.48 -2.05 5.95
CA GLY A 61 2.63 -2.99 7.05
C GLY A 61 1.89 -4.30 6.84
N PHE A 62 0.82 -4.29 6.07
CA PHE A 62 0.01 -5.49 5.86
C PHE A 62 0.12 -6.10 4.48
N ILE A 63 0.82 -5.45 3.55
CA ILE A 63 0.94 -5.98 2.21
C ILE A 63 1.89 -7.17 2.21
N ASN A 64 1.45 -8.28 1.62
CA ASN A 64 2.24 -9.49 1.54
C ASN A 64 3.05 -9.54 0.25
N HIS A 65 3.98 -10.50 0.20
CA HIS A 65 4.87 -10.68 -0.92
C HIS A 65 4.63 -12.05 -1.57
N SER A 66 4.88 -12.14 -2.85
CA SER A 66 4.65 -13.36 -3.60
C SER A 66 5.67 -13.48 -4.73
N GLU A 67 5.92 -14.71 -5.15
CA GLU A 67 6.75 -14.93 -6.34
C GLU A 67 5.97 -14.57 -7.60
N LYS A 68 4.66 -14.39 -7.47
CA LYS A 68 3.82 -13.95 -8.59
C LYS A 68 3.17 -12.62 -8.21
N PRO A 69 3.96 -11.55 -8.18
CA PRO A 69 3.43 -10.26 -7.75
C PRO A 69 2.46 -9.69 -8.78
N ILE A 70 1.52 -8.88 -8.29
CA ILE A 70 0.60 -8.18 -9.18
C ILE A 70 0.68 -6.68 -8.97
N CYS A 71 1.61 -6.24 -8.11
CA CYS A 71 1.86 -4.83 -7.84
C CYS A 71 3.35 -4.58 -7.75
N TYR A 72 3.74 -3.32 -7.91
CA TYR A 72 5.13 -2.91 -7.81
C TYR A 72 5.24 -1.61 -7.02
N LEU A 73 6.41 -1.40 -6.43
CA LEU A 73 6.71 -0.16 -5.73
C LEU A 73 7.38 0.82 -6.66
N SER A 74 7.10 2.09 -6.47
CA SER A 74 7.76 3.15 -7.22
C SER A 74 7.99 4.34 -6.32
N VAL A 75 9.10 5.04 -6.54
CA VAL A 75 9.42 6.26 -5.82
C VAL A 75 8.61 7.39 -6.42
N ILE A 76 7.82 8.07 -5.60
CA ILE A 76 7.04 9.21 -6.08
C ILE A 76 7.64 10.55 -5.63
N HIS A 77 8.47 10.53 -4.59
CA HIS A 77 9.23 11.70 -4.14
C HIS A 77 10.61 11.26 -3.71
N ASP A 78 11.60 11.96 -4.18
CA ASP A 78 13.00 11.67 -3.82
C ASP A 78 13.67 12.99 -3.48
N TRP A 79 13.50 13.40 -2.24
CA TRP A 79 14.06 14.66 -1.72
C TRP A 79 15.22 14.36 -0.80
N ASP A 80 16.01 15.38 -0.50
CA ASP A 80 17.14 15.21 0.39
C ASP A 80 16.70 14.70 1.77
N ASP A 81 15.53 15.10 2.21
CA ASP A 81 15.04 14.78 3.55
C ASP A 81 14.36 13.42 3.62
N TYR A 82 13.72 12.99 2.55
CA TYR A 82 13.01 11.72 2.60
C TYR A 82 12.62 11.24 1.21
N ILE A 83 12.35 9.93 1.14
CA ILE A 83 11.95 9.27 -0.10
C ILE A 83 10.61 8.59 0.16
N VAL A 84 9.65 8.81 -0.72
CA VAL A 84 8.30 8.25 -0.57
C VAL A 84 8.08 7.17 -1.61
N TYR A 85 7.67 5.99 -1.15
CA TYR A 85 7.37 4.86 -2.01
C TYR A 85 5.87 4.62 -2.03
N ASN A 86 5.30 4.51 -3.23
CA ASN A 86 3.91 4.11 -3.40
C ASN A 86 3.84 2.77 -4.12
N VAL A 87 2.72 2.08 -3.94
CA VAL A 87 2.49 0.82 -4.63
C VAL A 87 1.52 1.04 -5.77
N PHE A 88 1.83 0.43 -6.91
CA PHE A 88 1.06 0.55 -8.14
C PHE A 88 0.68 -0.84 -8.65
N THR A 89 -0.47 -0.93 -9.29
CA THR A 89 -0.89 -2.20 -9.91
C THR A 89 -0.06 -2.46 -11.17
N MET A 90 0.34 -3.74 -11.35
CA MET A 90 1.07 -4.17 -12.55
C MET A 90 0.13 -4.57 -13.66
N LYS A 91 -1.11 -4.87 -13.31
CA LYS A 91 -2.10 -5.39 -14.23
C LYS A 91 -3.47 -5.06 -13.68
N THR A 92 -4.50 -5.36 -14.44
CA THR A 92 -5.87 -5.26 -13.95
C THR A 92 -6.05 -6.25 -12.81
N ILE A 93 -6.64 -5.81 -11.73
CA ILE A 93 -6.87 -6.63 -10.54
C ILE A 93 -8.36 -6.70 -10.29
N LYS A 94 -8.86 -7.90 -10.00
CA LYS A 94 -10.28 -8.09 -9.75
C LYS A 94 -10.58 -7.89 -8.28
N LYS A 95 -11.81 -7.49 -8.01
CA LYS A 95 -12.30 -7.34 -6.65
C LYS A 95 -12.01 -8.61 -5.87
N ASN A 96 -11.54 -8.44 -4.64
CA ASN A 96 -11.22 -9.50 -3.69
C ASN A 96 -9.93 -10.26 -3.98
N GLU A 97 -9.16 -9.85 -4.98
CA GLU A 97 -7.81 -10.40 -5.14
C GLU A 97 -6.88 -9.79 -4.12
N GLU A 98 -5.93 -10.57 -3.64
CA GLU A 98 -4.94 -10.06 -2.70
C GLU A 98 -3.88 -9.26 -3.44
N ILE A 99 -3.56 -8.10 -2.88
CA ILE A 99 -2.52 -7.21 -3.40
C ILE A 99 -1.19 -7.72 -2.88
N VAL A 100 -0.33 -8.16 -3.77
CA VAL A 100 0.96 -8.74 -3.38
C VAL A 100 2.08 -8.11 -4.17
N LEU A 101 3.21 -7.96 -3.49
CA LEU A 101 4.44 -7.40 -4.05
C LEU A 101 5.43 -8.51 -4.32
N GLU A 102 6.43 -8.22 -5.12
CA GLU A 102 7.56 -9.11 -5.29
C GLU A 102 8.33 -9.18 -3.98
N TYR A 103 8.95 -10.33 -3.70
CA TYR A 103 9.80 -10.46 -2.54
C TYR A 103 10.85 -9.36 -2.56
N GLY A 104 11.10 -8.78 -1.39
CA GLY A 104 12.06 -7.71 -1.26
C GLY A 104 13.48 -8.15 -1.64
N ARG A 105 14.25 -7.19 -2.05
CA ARG A 105 15.65 -7.39 -2.41
C ARG A 105 16.54 -6.93 -1.31
#